data_cc00a28d93b13e6695b69875f5fee6a8
#
_entry.id   cc00a28d93b13e6695b69875f5fee6a8
#
_cell.length_a   1.000
_cell.length_b   1.000
_cell.length_c   1.000
_cell.angle_alpha   90.00
_cell.angle_beta   90.00
_cell.angle_gamma   90.00
#
_symmetry.space_group_name_H-M   'P 1'
#
loop_
_entity.id
_entity.type
_entity.pdbx_description
1 polymer ?
#
loop_
_entity_poly.entity_id
_entity_poly.type
_entity_poly.pdbx_seq_one_letter_code
_entity_poly.pdbx_strand_id
1 'polypeptide(L)' 'MKIKEVQLAEVARKVYIYKNESERATLIAIPDLEWSMLLPDTQDEQEVETELVMHLFILMDDDDAEHIARQIIQWLQ' A
#
# COMPACT_ATOMS: atom_id res chain seq x y z
N MET A 1 -4.77 12.25 -6.84
CA MET A 1 -4.72 11.38 -5.64
C MET A 1 -5.95 10.48 -5.61
N LYS A 2 -5.73 9.23 -5.28
CA LYS A 2 -6.82 8.27 -5.09
C LYS A 2 -6.96 7.97 -3.61
N ILE A 3 -8.21 7.89 -3.15
CA ILE A 3 -8.50 7.54 -1.76
C ILE A 3 -9.36 6.28 -1.80
N LYS A 4 -8.87 5.20 -1.21
CA LYS A 4 -9.53 3.90 -1.17
C LYS A 4 -9.74 3.49 0.28
N GLU A 5 -10.53 2.45 0.50
CA GLU A 5 -10.72 1.89 1.84
C GLU A 5 -10.42 0.41 1.85
N VAL A 6 -9.79 -0.04 2.94
CA VAL A 6 -9.60 -1.47 3.21
C VAL A 6 -10.25 -1.80 4.54
N GLN A 7 -10.71 -3.05 4.66
CA GLN A 7 -11.22 -3.57 5.92
C GLN A 7 -10.09 -4.27 6.66
N LEU A 8 -9.81 -3.82 7.87
CA LEU A 8 -8.80 -4.44 8.72
C LEU A 8 -9.35 -4.53 10.13
N ALA A 9 -9.46 -5.75 10.66
CA ALA A 9 -10.03 -6.01 11.98
C ALA A 9 -11.44 -5.40 12.12
N GLU A 10 -12.25 -5.53 11.06
CA GLU A 10 -13.63 -5.03 11.00
C GLU A 10 -13.74 -3.49 11.04
N VAL A 11 -12.62 -2.80 10.87
CA VAL A 11 -12.59 -1.34 10.80
C VAL A 11 -12.17 -0.91 9.41
N ALA A 12 -12.93 0.00 8.79
CA ALA A 12 -12.57 0.54 7.50
C ALA A 12 -11.45 1.56 7.68
N ARG A 13 -10.38 1.40 6.92
CA ARG A 13 -9.23 2.31 6.98
C ARG A 13 -8.98 2.91 5.61
N LYS A 14 -8.68 4.18 5.57
CA LYS A 14 -8.43 4.88 4.32
C LYS A 14 -7.00 4.67 3.86
N VAL A 15 -6.85 4.40 2.57
CA VAL A 15 -5.56 4.27 1.91
C VAL A 15 -5.46 5.37 0.88
N TYR A 16 -4.43 6.21 1.01
CA TYR A 16 -4.18 7.32 0.11
C TYR A 16 -3.10 6.91 -0.87
N ILE A 17 -3.36 7.10 -2.15
CA ILE A 17 -2.41 6.76 -3.21
C ILE A 17 -2.15 8.01 -4.04
N TYR A 18 -0.91 8.48 -4.02
CA TYR A 18 -0.50 9.65 -4.78
C TYR A 18 0.63 9.28 -5.73
N LYS A 19 0.37 9.41 -7.03
CA LYS A 19 1.38 9.15 -8.03
C LYS A 19 2.09 10.46 -8.37
N ASN A 20 3.39 10.50 -8.10
CA ASN A 20 4.23 11.65 -8.42
C ASN A 20 5.01 11.36 -9.69
N GLU A 21 4.53 11.89 -10.81
CA GLU A 21 5.14 11.63 -12.12
C GLU A 21 6.51 12.26 -12.26
N SER A 22 6.73 13.42 -11.63
CA SER A 22 8.04 14.09 -11.68
C SER A 22 9.14 13.24 -11.06
N GLU A 23 8.84 12.57 -9.97
CA GLU A 23 9.81 11.74 -9.25
C GLU A 23 9.73 10.28 -9.65
N ARG A 24 8.78 9.92 -10.48
CA ARG A 24 8.53 8.53 -10.90
C ARG A 24 8.37 7.61 -9.72
N ALA A 25 7.53 8.02 -8.79
CA ALA A 25 7.28 7.27 -7.57
C ALA A 25 5.82 7.42 -7.17
N THR A 26 5.33 6.44 -6.41
CA THR A 26 3.97 6.46 -5.90
C THR A 26 4.03 6.40 -4.38
N LEU A 27 3.38 7.34 -3.73
CA LEU A 27 3.26 7.37 -2.28
C LEU A 27 1.98 6.65 -1.88
N ILE A 28 2.11 5.72 -0.93
CA ILE A 28 0.97 5.03 -0.34
C ILE A 28 0.97 5.33 1.15
N ALA A 29 -0.16 5.79 1.66
CA ALA A 29 -0.27 6.16 3.06
C ALA A 29 -1.54 5.60 3.67
N ILE A 30 -1.42 5.10 4.90
CA ILE A 30 -2.55 4.65 5.70
C ILE A 30 -2.46 5.42 7.02
N PRO A 31 -3.05 6.62 7.09
CA PRO A 31 -2.88 7.49 8.25
C PRO A 31 -3.34 6.87 9.57
N ASP A 32 -4.38 6.06 9.55
CA ASP A 32 -4.87 5.38 10.75
C ASP A 32 -3.82 4.49 11.40
N LEU A 33 -2.87 4.00 10.62
CA LEU A 33 -1.77 3.16 11.10
C LEU A 33 -0.47 3.96 11.25
N GLU A 34 -0.52 5.25 10.99
CA GLU A 34 0.66 6.11 10.97
C GLU A 34 1.74 5.53 10.07
N TRP A 35 1.33 5.05 8.89
CA TRP A 35 2.20 4.33 7.98
C TRP A 35 2.16 4.96 6.60
N SER A 36 3.33 5.06 5.97
CA SER A 36 3.42 5.46 4.58
C SER A 36 4.64 4.79 3.92
N MET A 37 4.61 4.71 2.61
CA MET A 37 5.67 4.09 1.85
C MET A 37 5.75 4.72 0.47
N LEU A 38 6.97 4.96 -0.01
CA LEU A 38 7.21 5.47 -1.35
C LEU A 38 7.71 4.33 -2.22
N LEU A 39 6.99 4.06 -3.31
CA LEU A 39 7.34 2.98 -4.24
C LEU A 39 7.89 3.57 -5.54
N PRO A 40 9.11 3.21 -5.95
CA PRO A 40 9.61 3.61 -7.26
C PRO A 40 8.81 2.96 -8.38
N ASP A 41 8.55 3.70 -9.45
CA ASP A 41 7.80 3.18 -10.60
C ASP A 41 8.58 2.13 -11.40
N THR A 42 9.85 1.96 -11.11
CA THR A 42 10.73 1.03 -11.83
C THR A 42 10.60 -0.41 -11.36
N GLN A 43 9.88 -0.66 -10.27
CA GLN A 43 9.71 -2.02 -9.75
C GLN A 43 8.58 -2.73 -10.48
N ASP A 44 8.74 -4.05 -10.68
CA ASP A 44 7.65 -4.86 -11.22
C ASP A 44 6.64 -5.20 -10.13
N GLU A 45 5.52 -5.80 -10.54
CA GLU A 45 4.41 -6.08 -9.63
C GLU A 45 4.81 -6.99 -8.48
N GLN A 46 5.64 -8.00 -8.75
CA GLN A 46 6.08 -8.94 -7.73
C GLN A 46 7.00 -8.27 -6.72
N GLU A 47 7.88 -7.41 -7.17
CA GLU A 47 8.75 -6.65 -6.26
C GLU A 47 7.94 -5.72 -5.37
N VAL A 48 6.93 -5.06 -5.94
CA VAL A 48 6.05 -4.18 -5.19
C VAL A 48 5.29 -4.96 -4.12
N GLU A 49 4.75 -6.13 -4.48
CA GLU A 49 4.03 -6.97 -3.52
C GLU A 49 4.94 -7.37 -2.36
N THR A 50 6.16 -7.83 -2.67
CA THR A 50 7.10 -8.23 -1.64
C THR A 50 7.44 -7.09 -0.70
N GLU A 51 7.70 -5.91 -1.24
CA GLU A 51 8.01 -4.73 -0.44
C GLU A 51 6.83 -4.32 0.45
N LEU A 52 5.62 -4.33 -0.11
CA LEU A 52 4.42 -3.97 0.65
C LEU A 52 4.20 -4.94 1.80
N VAL A 53 4.31 -6.24 1.54
CA VAL A 53 4.12 -7.25 2.59
C VAL A 53 5.15 -7.08 3.70
N MET A 54 6.42 -6.89 3.34
CA MET A 54 7.48 -6.71 4.32
C MET A 54 7.24 -5.50 5.23
N HIS A 55 6.82 -4.39 4.65
CA HIS A 55 6.58 -3.17 5.42
C HIS A 55 5.29 -3.25 6.23
N LEU A 56 4.26 -3.88 5.70
CA LEU A 56 3.00 -4.02 6.41
C LEU A 56 3.06 -5.08 7.51
N PHE A 57 3.93 -6.07 7.36
CA PHE A 57 4.09 -7.15 8.32
C PHE A 57 4.43 -6.65 9.73
N ILE A 58 5.08 -5.51 9.83
CA ILE A 58 5.43 -4.91 11.11
C ILE A 58 4.17 -4.46 11.87
N LEU A 59 3.11 -4.13 11.13
CA LEU A 59 1.87 -3.55 11.69
C LEU A 59 0.76 -4.58 11.87
N MET A 60 0.82 -5.70 11.16
CA MET A 60 -0.25 -6.68 11.11
C MET A 60 0.31 -8.06 10.82
N ASP A 61 -0.54 -9.10 10.90
CA ASP A 61 -0.08 -10.46 10.59
C ASP A 61 0.09 -10.66 9.08
N ASP A 62 0.65 -11.82 8.71
CA ASP A 62 0.94 -12.14 7.31
C ASP A 62 -0.30 -12.12 6.42
N ASP A 63 -1.39 -12.70 6.89
CA ASP A 63 -2.61 -12.80 6.08
C ASP A 63 -3.18 -11.42 5.77
N ASP A 64 -3.22 -10.55 6.75
CA ASP A 64 -3.71 -9.19 6.56
C ASP A 64 -2.76 -8.38 5.69
N ALA A 65 -1.46 -8.53 5.89
CA ALA A 65 -0.47 -7.82 5.09
C ALA A 65 -0.57 -8.22 3.63
N GLU A 66 -0.70 -9.50 3.33
CA GLU A 66 -0.85 -9.98 1.95
C GLU A 66 -2.16 -9.48 1.33
N HIS A 67 -3.24 -9.51 2.10
CA HIS A 67 -4.53 -9.06 1.60
C HIS A 67 -4.49 -7.58 1.21
N ILE A 68 -3.94 -6.75 2.08
CA ILE A 68 -3.85 -5.31 1.82
C ILE A 68 -2.88 -5.02 0.68
N ALA A 69 -1.76 -5.74 0.62
CA ALA A 69 -0.78 -5.55 -0.46
C ALA A 69 -1.41 -5.84 -1.82
N ARG A 70 -2.18 -6.92 -1.94
CA ARG A 70 -2.85 -7.26 -3.19
C ARG A 70 -3.90 -6.23 -3.58
N GLN A 71 -4.64 -5.71 -2.61
CA GLN A 71 -5.60 -4.64 -2.85
C GLN A 71 -4.90 -3.40 -3.40
N ILE A 72 -3.81 -2.99 -2.77
CA ILE A 72 -3.06 -1.83 -3.21
C ILE A 72 -2.55 -2.01 -4.64
N ILE A 73 -2.02 -3.18 -4.96
CA ILE A 73 -1.52 -3.46 -6.30
C ILE A 73 -2.63 -3.31 -7.34
N GLN A 74 -3.82 -3.80 -7.05
CA GLN A 74 -4.95 -3.64 -7.97
C GLN A 74 -5.27 -2.17 -8.21
N TRP A 75 -5.16 -1.35 -7.19
CA TRP A 75 -5.44 0.08 -7.32
C TRP A 75 -4.36 0.85 -8.06
N LEU A 76 -3.14 0.30 -8.12
CA LEU A 76 -2.04 0.91 -8.85
C LEU A 76 -2.10 0.67 -10.36
N GLN A 77 -2.87 -0.29 -10.80
CA GLN A 77 -2.99 -0.66 -12.21
C GLN A 77 -4.02 0.17 -12.98
#